data_843f144aa7650cbadab930667a8e6b86
#
_entry.id   843f144aa7650cbadab930667a8e6b86
#
_cell.length_a   1.000
_cell.length_b   1.000
_cell.length_c   1.000
_cell.angle_alpha   90.00
_cell.angle_beta   90.00
_cell.angle_gamma   90.00
#
_symmetry.space_group_name_H-M   'P 1'
#
loop_
_entity.id
_entity.type
_entity.pdbx_description
1 polymer ?
#
loop_
_entity_poly.entity_id
_entity_poly.type
_entity_poly.pdbx_seq_one_letter_code
_entity_poly.pdbx_strand_id
1 'polypeptide(L)'
;MSLTIENNILMKNGKPFFYLADTCWSAFTNIKDNDWDYYLDYRKSQGFNTLQINILPQWDASATDLCYEPFEVIDGKYNYKKLNLSYFEHADKMCARAKEKGFELALVIMWCNFVPDTWASQFYSKGIMPIDCIDNI
;
A
#
# COMPACT_ATOMS: atom_id res chain seq x y z
N MET A 1 -11.68 -11.40 12.21
CA MET A 1 -10.71 -11.07 13.30
C MET A 1 -10.64 -9.56 13.35
N SER A 2 -10.89 -8.94 14.51
CA SER A 2 -10.86 -7.48 14.64
C SER A 2 -9.76 -7.06 15.61
N LEU A 3 -9.06 -5.99 15.27
CA LEU A 3 -8.25 -5.23 16.20
C LEU A 3 -9.18 -4.30 16.98
N THR A 4 -8.99 -4.19 18.28
CA THR A 4 -9.72 -3.29 19.18
C THR A 4 -8.75 -2.51 20.05
N ILE A 5 -9.21 -1.42 20.64
CA ILE A 5 -8.42 -0.66 21.60
C ILE A 5 -9.14 -0.78 22.95
N GLU A 6 -8.44 -1.29 23.95
CA GLU A 6 -8.93 -1.42 25.31
C GLU A 6 -7.91 -0.81 26.28
N ASN A 7 -8.32 0.14 27.10
CA ASN A 7 -7.44 0.84 28.05
C ASN A 7 -6.14 1.38 27.41
N ASN A 8 -6.24 1.96 26.21
CA ASN A 8 -5.12 2.46 25.40
C ASN A 8 -4.12 1.36 24.95
N ILE A 9 -4.53 0.10 24.96
CA ILE A 9 -3.74 -1.03 24.48
C ILE A 9 -4.43 -1.58 23.22
N LEU A 10 -3.64 -1.79 22.18
CA LEU A 10 -4.11 -2.49 20.97
C LEU A 10 -4.28 -3.96 21.28
N MET A 11 -5.47 -4.49 21.01
CA MET A 11 -5.85 -5.87 21.29
C MET A 11 -6.16 -6.60 19.98
N LYS A 12 -5.80 -7.87 19.91
CA LYS A 12 -6.20 -8.80 18.86
C LYS A 12 -6.78 -10.07 19.48
N ASN A 13 -8.05 -10.35 19.17
CA ASN A 13 -8.76 -11.51 19.75
C ASN A 13 -8.72 -11.54 21.30
N GLY A 14 -8.89 -10.39 21.96
CA GLY A 14 -8.90 -10.26 23.42
C GLY A 14 -7.53 -10.39 24.09
N LYS A 15 -6.43 -10.35 23.35
CA LYS A 15 -5.05 -10.36 23.88
C LYS A 15 -4.30 -9.11 23.44
N PRO A 16 -3.40 -8.58 24.27
CA PRO A 16 -2.51 -7.49 23.85
C PRO A 16 -1.78 -7.81 22.55
N PHE A 17 -1.83 -6.86 21.61
CA PHE A 17 -1.19 -6.99 20.30
C PHE A 17 -0.05 -5.98 20.21
N PHE A 18 1.19 -6.47 20.17
CA PHE A 18 2.36 -5.65 19.94
C PHE A 18 2.48 -5.38 18.43
N TYR A 19 2.24 -4.14 18.02
CA TYR A 19 2.32 -3.71 16.64
C TYR A 19 3.80 -3.61 16.20
N LEU A 20 4.31 -4.67 15.59
CA LEU A 20 5.64 -4.70 14.98
C LEU A 20 5.49 -4.72 13.46
N ALA A 21 5.56 -3.55 12.86
CA ALA A 21 5.35 -3.36 11.43
C ALA A 21 6.65 -3.20 10.66
N ASP A 22 6.68 -3.76 9.46
CA ASP A 22 7.63 -3.37 8.42
C ASP A 22 6.94 -2.48 7.38
N THR A 23 7.70 -1.55 6.80
CA THR A 23 7.20 -0.65 5.76
C THR A 23 7.68 -1.10 4.38
N CYS A 24 6.74 -1.52 3.54
CA CYS A 24 7.00 -1.90 2.16
C CYS A 24 6.16 -1.02 1.22
N TRP A 25 6.51 0.28 1.19
CA TRP A 25 5.74 1.35 0.58
C TRP A 25 5.27 1.07 -0.84
N SER A 26 6.14 0.54 -1.69
CA SER A 26 5.89 0.34 -3.11
C SER A 26 5.59 -1.12 -3.47
N ALA A 27 5.12 -1.93 -2.53
CA ALA A 27 4.92 -3.36 -2.76
C ALA A 27 3.97 -3.63 -3.93
N PHE A 28 2.82 -2.94 -3.99
CA PHE A 28 1.81 -3.19 -5.03
C PHE A 28 2.25 -2.78 -6.44
N THR A 29 3.25 -1.92 -6.54
CA THR A 29 3.74 -1.41 -7.83
C THR A 29 4.95 -2.16 -8.36
N ASN A 30 5.77 -2.75 -7.48
CA ASN A 30 7.14 -3.09 -7.84
C ASN A 30 7.57 -4.52 -7.52
N ILE A 31 6.76 -5.33 -6.81
CA ILE A 31 7.20 -6.67 -6.41
C ILE A 31 6.53 -7.76 -7.25
N LYS A 32 7.30 -8.78 -7.63
CA LYS A 32 6.80 -10.00 -8.29
C LYS A 32 6.19 -10.94 -7.28
N ASP A 33 5.25 -11.79 -7.70
CA ASP A 33 4.54 -12.72 -6.80
C ASP A 33 5.50 -13.62 -6.00
N ASN A 34 6.53 -14.16 -6.66
CA ASN A 34 7.51 -15.01 -5.99
C ASN A 34 8.36 -14.24 -4.96
N ASP A 35 8.72 -13.00 -5.27
CA ASP A 35 9.48 -12.14 -4.37
C ASP A 35 8.61 -11.67 -3.20
N TRP A 36 7.29 -11.51 -3.44
CA TRP A 36 6.34 -11.20 -2.38
C TRP A 36 6.24 -12.34 -1.36
N ASP A 37 6.12 -13.58 -1.81
CA ASP A 37 6.10 -14.75 -0.93
C ASP A 37 7.38 -14.88 -0.12
N TYR A 38 8.53 -14.70 -0.75
CA TYR A 38 9.82 -14.70 -0.06
C TYR A 38 9.92 -13.59 0.99
N TYR A 39 9.52 -12.37 0.63
CA TYR A 39 9.50 -11.23 1.57
C TYR A 39 8.64 -11.51 2.79
N LEU A 40 7.41 -12.00 2.58
CA LEU A 40 6.49 -12.33 3.66
C LEU A 40 7.07 -13.38 4.60
N ASP A 41 7.62 -14.47 4.07
CA ASP A 41 8.22 -15.53 4.87
C ASP A 41 9.42 -15.04 5.66
N TYR A 42 10.27 -14.25 5.02
CA TYR A 42 11.43 -13.67 5.67
C TYR A 42 11.05 -12.72 6.81
N ARG A 43 10.13 -11.79 6.59
CA ARG A 43 9.65 -10.87 7.64
C ARG A 43 8.93 -11.60 8.76
N LYS A 44 8.16 -12.62 8.42
CA LYS A 44 7.52 -13.48 9.43
C LYS A 44 8.54 -14.18 10.34
N SER A 45 9.62 -14.70 9.77
CA SER A 45 10.70 -15.34 10.52
C SER A 45 11.42 -14.37 11.48
N GLN A 46 11.40 -13.07 11.19
CA GLN A 46 11.95 -12.02 12.03
C GLN A 46 10.97 -11.53 13.12
N GLY A 47 9.74 -12.05 13.15
CA GLY A 47 8.73 -11.70 14.14
C GLY A 47 7.82 -10.52 13.77
N PHE A 48 7.96 -9.95 12.57
CA PHE A 48 7.01 -8.94 12.09
C PHE A 48 5.60 -9.52 11.98
N ASN A 49 4.62 -8.71 12.36
CA ASN A 49 3.21 -9.12 12.38
C ASN A 49 2.28 -8.16 11.62
N THR A 50 2.81 -7.05 11.17
CA THR A 50 2.06 -6.03 10.43
C THR A 50 2.90 -5.54 9.25
N LEU A 51 2.23 -5.23 8.14
CA LEU A 51 2.84 -4.60 6.97
C LEU A 51 2.17 -3.26 6.70
N GLN A 52 2.97 -2.22 6.54
CA GLN A 52 2.51 -0.90 6.14
C GLN A 52 2.79 -0.69 4.66
N ILE A 53 1.74 -0.54 3.86
CA ILE A 53 1.82 -0.51 2.41
C ILE A 53 1.05 0.71 1.90
N ASN A 54 1.63 1.47 0.96
CA ASN A 54 0.87 2.47 0.24
C ASN A 54 0.01 1.81 -0.83
N ILE A 55 -1.28 2.16 -0.86
CA ILE A 55 -2.18 1.69 -1.90
C ILE A 55 -1.79 2.27 -3.25
N LEU A 56 -1.39 3.53 -3.28
CA LEU A 56 -0.98 4.22 -4.50
C LEU A 56 0.54 4.38 -4.58
N PRO A 57 1.13 4.47 -5.79
CA PRO A 57 2.57 4.60 -5.97
C PRO A 57 3.17 5.82 -5.30
N GLN A 58 4.41 5.70 -4.87
CA GLN A 58 5.24 6.82 -4.43
C GLN A 58 6.10 7.34 -5.59
N TRP A 59 6.72 8.53 -5.35
CA TRP A 59 7.66 9.14 -6.30
C TRP A 59 8.97 8.34 -6.44
N ASP A 60 9.35 7.62 -5.41
CA ASP A 60 10.58 6.84 -5.31
C ASP A 60 10.39 5.36 -5.69
N ALA A 61 9.24 5.02 -6.30
CA ALA A 61 9.00 3.68 -6.79
C ALA A 61 10.15 3.27 -7.71
N SER A 62 10.99 2.39 -7.23
CA SER A 62 12.16 1.90 -7.96
C SER A 62 11.74 1.36 -9.31
N ALA A 63 12.47 1.73 -10.35
CA ALA A 63 12.22 1.20 -11.67
C ALA A 63 12.30 -0.33 -11.66
N THR A 64 11.18 -0.96 -11.87
CA THR A 64 11.09 -2.40 -12.15
C THR A 64 10.40 -2.59 -13.48
N ASP A 65 10.62 -3.76 -14.08
CA ASP A 65 9.93 -4.17 -15.32
C ASP A 65 8.41 -4.32 -15.13
N LEU A 66 7.91 -4.11 -13.91
CA LEU A 66 6.55 -4.41 -13.48
C LEU A 66 5.73 -3.19 -13.11
N CYS A 67 6.11 -2.01 -13.50
CA CYS A 67 5.42 -0.79 -13.09
C CYS A 67 3.89 -0.88 -13.34
N TYR A 68 3.15 -1.33 -12.33
CA TYR A 68 1.69 -1.33 -12.36
C TYR A 68 1.18 0.07 -12.07
N GLU A 69 0.32 0.57 -12.93
CA GLU A 69 -0.28 1.91 -12.78
C GLU A 69 -1.72 1.78 -12.28
N PRO A 70 -2.10 2.44 -11.18
CA PRO A 70 -3.47 2.35 -10.61
C PRO A 70 -4.54 3.08 -11.42
N PHE A 71 -4.12 3.99 -12.29
CA PHE A 71 -4.99 4.78 -13.13
C PHE A 71 -4.52 4.74 -14.59
N GLU A 72 -5.42 5.09 -15.50
CA GLU A 72 -5.02 5.36 -16.88
C GLU A 72 -3.98 6.48 -16.94
N VAL A 73 -2.95 6.31 -17.77
CA VAL A 73 -1.93 7.33 -17.98
C VAL A 73 -2.16 8.03 -19.31
N ILE A 74 -2.32 9.35 -19.29
CA ILE A 74 -2.46 10.21 -20.47
C ILE A 74 -1.36 11.28 -20.41
N ASP A 75 -0.52 11.36 -21.43
CA ASP A 75 0.60 12.30 -21.50
C ASP A 75 1.51 12.30 -20.25
N GLY A 76 1.75 11.11 -19.71
CA GLY A 76 2.57 10.90 -18.53
C GLY A 76 1.91 11.23 -17.18
N LYS A 77 0.64 11.61 -17.17
CA LYS A 77 -0.14 11.95 -15.96
C LYS A 77 -1.29 10.98 -15.74
N TYR A 78 -1.72 10.85 -14.50
CA TYR A 78 -2.88 10.04 -14.15
C TYR A 78 -4.21 10.72 -14.53
N ASN A 79 -5.04 9.96 -15.20
CA ASN A 79 -6.48 10.23 -15.27
C ASN A 79 -7.16 9.61 -14.06
N TYR A 80 -7.26 10.36 -12.96
CA TYR A 80 -7.80 9.88 -11.69
C TYR A 80 -9.29 9.45 -11.74
N LYS A 81 -10.00 9.78 -12.82
CA LYS A 81 -11.39 9.35 -13.04
C LYS A 81 -11.50 7.96 -13.66
N LYS A 82 -10.36 7.35 -14.04
CA LYS A 82 -10.33 6.05 -14.71
C LYS A 82 -9.36 5.09 -14.03
N LEU A 83 -9.93 4.27 -13.15
CA LEU A 83 -9.20 3.23 -12.43
C LEU A 83 -8.69 2.14 -13.38
N ASN A 84 -7.50 1.64 -13.11
CA ASN A 84 -7.00 0.41 -13.69
C ASN A 84 -7.35 -0.76 -12.76
N LEU A 85 -8.43 -1.44 -13.04
CA LEU A 85 -8.94 -2.52 -12.17
C LEU A 85 -7.92 -3.65 -11.97
N SER A 86 -7.10 -3.94 -12.98
CA SER A 86 -6.09 -5.00 -12.86
C SER A 86 -5.02 -4.69 -11.81
N TYR A 87 -4.72 -3.42 -11.56
CA TYR A 87 -3.86 -3.00 -10.46
C TYR A 87 -4.46 -3.38 -9.10
N PHE A 88 -5.73 -3.05 -8.90
CA PHE A 88 -6.40 -3.31 -7.62
C PHE A 88 -6.65 -4.80 -7.40
N GLU A 89 -6.96 -5.56 -8.45
CA GLU A 89 -7.05 -7.02 -8.38
C GLU A 89 -5.71 -7.66 -7.99
N HIS A 90 -4.60 -7.14 -8.49
CA HIS A 90 -3.26 -7.58 -8.08
C HIS A 90 -3.00 -7.23 -6.61
N ALA A 91 -3.28 -6.00 -6.18
CA ALA A 91 -3.14 -5.58 -4.80
C ALA A 91 -3.99 -6.44 -3.84
N ASP A 92 -5.22 -6.76 -4.21
CA ASP A 92 -6.10 -7.64 -3.43
C ASP A 92 -5.50 -9.03 -3.25
N LYS A 93 -4.94 -9.62 -4.30
CA LYS A 93 -4.23 -10.92 -4.21
C LYS A 93 -3.05 -10.86 -3.26
N MET A 94 -2.26 -9.79 -3.33
CA MET A 94 -1.13 -9.58 -2.43
C MET A 94 -1.59 -9.41 -0.98
N CYS A 95 -2.66 -8.66 -0.73
CA CYS A 95 -3.27 -8.50 0.58
C CYS A 95 -3.79 -9.84 1.14
N ALA A 96 -4.48 -10.62 0.33
CA ALA A 96 -4.98 -11.95 0.71
C ALA A 96 -3.80 -12.85 1.11
N ARG A 97 -2.75 -12.86 0.31
CA ARG A 97 -1.55 -13.66 0.58
C ARG A 97 -0.86 -13.26 1.89
N ALA A 98 -0.72 -11.97 2.18
CA ALA A 98 -0.16 -11.49 3.43
C ALA A 98 -1.02 -11.90 4.63
N LYS A 99 -2.35 -11.82 4.52
CA LYS A 99 -3.29 -12.29 5.56
C LYS A 99 -3.20 -13.79 5.80
N GLU A 100 -3.07 -14.61 4.76
CA GLU A 100 -2.86 -16.06 4.86
C GLU A 100 -1.60 -16.38 5.68
N LYS A 101 -0.54 -15.60 5.51
CA LYS A 101 0.70 -15.71 6.29
C LYS A 101 0.61 -15.07 7.68
N GLY A 102 -0.55 -14.56 8.06
CA GLY A 102 -0.85 -14.06 9.41
C GLY A 102 -0.36 -12.64 9.69
N PHE A 103 -0.21 -11.79 8.66
CA PHE A 103 0.03 -10.37 8.84
C PHE A 103 -1.28 -9.59 8.97
N GLU A 104 -1.24 -8.55 9.80
CA GLU A 104 -2.18 -7.44 9.72
C GLU A 104 -1.69 -6.44 8.66
N LEU A 105 -2.62 -5.72 8.04
CA LEU A 105 -2.30 -4.73 7.01
C LEU A 105 -2.66 -3.34 7.49
N ALA A 106 -1.69 -2.44 7.47
CA ALA A 106 -1.87 -1.01 7.64
C ALA A 106 -1.74 -0.33 6.27
N LEU A 107 -2.87 -0.18 5.59
CA LEU A 107 -2.92 0.38 4.25
C LEU A 107 -2.98 1.91 4.32
N VAL A 108 -2.00 2.56 3.69
CA VAL A 108 -1.98 4.02 3.52
C VAL A 108 -2.71 4.35 2.23
N ILE A 109 -3.89 4.93 2.36
CA ILE A 109 -4.79 5.20 1.22
C ILE A 109 -4.13 6.20 0.26
N MET A 110 -3.60 7.29 0.79
CA MET A 110 -2.99 8.35 0.01
C MET A 110 -1.77 8.94 0.73
N TRP A 111 -0.65 9.02 0.05
CA TRP A 111 0.56 9.67 0.55
C TRP A 111 0.63 11.12 0.09
N CYS A 112 1.48 11.92 0.74
CA CYS A 112 1.55 13.37 0.51
C CYS A 112 1.95 13.77 -0.92
N ASN A 113 2.54 12.88 -1.73
CA ASN A 113 2.85 13.17 -3.14
C ASN A 113 1.60 13.43 -4.02
N PHE A 114 0.42 13.02 -3.57
CA PHE A 114 -0.85 13.29 -4.26
C PHE A 114 -1.54 14.55 -3.74
N VAL A 115 -1.06 15.12 -2.62
CA VAL A 115 -1.67 16.27 -1.96
C VAL A 115 -0.97 17.56 -2.41
N PRO A 116 -1.71 18.61 -2.84
CA PRO A 116 -1.11 19.87 -3.27
C PRO A 116 -0.28 20.52 -2.15
N ASP A 117 0.71 21.29 -2.55
CA ASP A 117 1.55 22.12 -1.68
C ASP A 117 2.40 21.35 -0.65
N THR A 118 2.54 20.04 -0.82
CA THR A 118 3.46 19.22 -0.02
C THR A 118 4.84 19.16 -0.68
N TRP A 119 5.86 18.88 0.12
CA TRP A 119 7.22 18.71 -0.40
C TRP A 119 7.32 17.59 -1.44
N ALA A 120 6.57 16.49 -1.26
CA ALA A 120 6.61 15.34 -2.16
C ALA A 120 5.85 15.58 -3.47
N SER A 121 4.79 16.40 -3.45
CA SER A 121 4.02 16.68 -4.66
C SER A 121 4.80 17.44 -5.72
N GLN A 122 5.84 18.18 -5.31
CA GLN A 122 6.72 18.92 -6.21
C GLN A 122 7.59 18.00 -7.09
N PHE A 123 7.84 16.78 -6.63
CA PHE A 123 8.67 15.79 -7.34
C PHE A 123 7.85 14.72 -8.05
N TYR A 124 6.54 14.69 -7.85
CA TYR A 124 5.70 13.63 -8.38
C TYR A 124 5.17 13.98 -9.78
N SER A 125 5.70 13.29 -10.79
CA SER A 125 5.43 13.58 -12.21
C SER A 125 4.01 13.24 -12.67
N LYS A 126 3.31 12.34 -11.98
CA LYS A 126 1.98 11.84 -12.37
C LYS A 126 0.84 12.82 -12.09
N GLY A 127 1.12 13.87 -11.32
CA GLY A 127 0.17 14.94 -10.99
C GLY A 127 -0.51 14.77 -9.63
N ILE A 128 -1.14 15.85 -9.20
CA ILE A 128 -1.87 15.95 -7.92
C ILE A 128 -3.28 15.38 -8.12
N MET A 129 -3.78 14.67 -7.13
CA MET A 129 -5.14 14.14 -7.17
C MET A 129 -6.15 15.26 -6.95
N PRO A 130 -7.11 15.50 -7.86
CA PRO A 130 -8.19 16.44 -7.66
C PRO A 130 -9.07 16.04 -6.46
N ILE A 131 -9.55 17.03 -5.70
CA ILE A 131 -10.37 16.79 -4.50
C ILE A 131 -11.64 16.00 -4.82
N ASP A 132 -12.25 16.27 -5.97
CA ASP A 132 -13.46 15.57 -6.44
C ASP A 132 -13.22 14.09 -6.81
N CYS A 133 -11.96 13.65 -6.85
CA CYS A 133 -11.61 12.26 -7.10
C CYS A 133 -11.38 11.46 -5.81
N ILE A 134 -11.26 12.11 -4.64
CA ILE A 134 -11.00 11.44 -3.36
C ILE A 134 -12.20 10.59 -2.93
N ASP A 135 -13.41 11.02 -3.25
CA ASP A 135 -14.64 10.29 -2.90
C ASP A 135 -14.82 8.96 -3.66
N ASN A 136 -13.95 8.69 -4.63
CA ASN A 136 -13.98 7.47 -5.45
C ASN A 136 -12.91 6.43 -5.06
N ILE A 137 -12.18 6.68 -4.00
CA ILE A 137 -11.16 5.77 -3.43
C ILE A 137 -11.68 5.19 -2.11
#